data_e3ae4052fcdc86789d1499827cde5654
#
_entry.id   e3ae4052fcdc86789d1499827cde5654
#
_cell.length_a   1.000
_cell.length_b   1.000
_cell.length_c   1.000
_cell.angle_alpha   90.00
_cell.angle_beta   90.00
_cell.angle_gamma   90.00
#
_symmetry.space_group_name_H-M   'P 1'
#
loop_
_entity.id
_entity.type
_entity.pdbx_description
1 polymer ?
#
loop_
_entity_poly.entity_id
_entity_poly.type
_entity_poly.pdbx_seq_one_letter_code
_entity_poly.pdbx_strand_id
1 'polypeptide(L)'
;MEGSFTLPREGSTSDPLRIAVLISGGGSGLASILAYESLEPRSFHTVLVLADSDEAGGLDHARKAGIDSIGIPLPRIVDKKEQRLKHEDLVHEQLEKYNTELIALAGYMRIFTPVFVEKWKGRLINIHPSLLPKYPGAHAHRDALADGAVISGCTVHFVDEGVDTGRIISQSEVPVLTGDNIGDLQNRVKAAEHALYPLSLIHI
;
A
#
# COMPACT_ATOMS: atom_id res chain seq x y z
N MET A 1 22.74 14.39 0.14
CA MET A 1 23.23 12.97 -0.02
C MET A 1 21.99 12.17 -0.43
N GLU A 2 22.00 11.60 -1.64
CA GLU A 2 20.95 10.67 -2.05
C GLU A 2 21.07 9.44 -1.13
N GLY A 3 19.98 9.11 -0.43
CA GLY A 3 19.90 7.91 0.39
C GLY A 3 20.09 6.67 -0.50
N SER A 4 20.79 5.68 -0.02
CA SER A 4 20.93 4.42 -0.74
C SER A 4 19.59 3.69 -0.78
N PHE A 5 19.22 3.13 -1.93
CA PHE A 5 18.11 2.20 -2.04
C PHE A 5 18.43 0.95 -1.20
N THR A 6 17.76 0.81 -0.06
CA THR A 6 18.08 -0.26 0.90
C THR A 6 16.85 -1.15 1.07
N LEU A 7 16.94 -2.38 0.59
CA LEU A 7 15.90 -3.38 0.86
C LEU A 7 15.85 -3.71 2.36
N PRO A 8 14.69 -4.11 2.88
CA PRO A 8 14.61 -4.66 4.23
C PRO A 8 15.44 -5.96 4.31
N ARG A 9 15.70 -6.41 5.53
CA ARG A 9 16.26 -7.75 5.72
C ARG A 9 15.27 -8.81 5.21
N GLU A 10 15.78 -9.98 4.88
CA GLU A 10 14.91 -11.13 4.66
C GLU A 10 14.25 -11.56 5.97
N GLY A 11 12.95 -11.78 5.92
CA GLY A 11 12.20 -12.37 7.03
C GLY A 11 12.19 -13.90 6.96
N SER A 12 11.92 -14.54 8.08
CA SER A 12 11.69 -15.99 8.17
C SER A 12 10.47 -16.28 9.04
N THR A 13 10.00 -17.51 9.07
CA THR A 13 8.89 -17.90 9.96
C THR A 13 9.24 -17.84 11.44
N SER A 14 10.53 -17.92 11.79
CA SER A 14 11.02 -17.79 13.18
C SER A 14 11.40 -16.34 13.55
N ASP A 15 11.66 -15.48 12.57
CA ASP A 15 11.96 -14.05 12.73
C ASP A 15 11.33 -13.26 11.58
N PRO A 16 9.99 -13.07 11.60
CA PRO A 16 9.26 -12.44 10.52
C PRO A 16 9.62 -10.97 10.37
N LEU A 17 9.62 -10.50 9.13
CA LEU A 17 9.77 -9.08 8.80
C LEU A 17 8.60 -8.27 9.38
N ARG A 18 8.87 -7.23 10.15
CA ARG A 18 7.84 -6.38 10.74
C ARG A 18 7.31 -5.38 9.74
N ILE A 19 6.05 -5.55 9.32
CA ILE A 19 5.42 -4.65 8.36
C ILE A 19 4.38 -3.76 9.02
N ALA A 20 4.28 -2.52 8.55
CA ALA A 20 3.14 -1.66 8.82
C ALA A 20 2.29 -1.52 7.54
N VAL A 21 0.96 -1.58 7.69
CA VAL A 21 0.03 -1.39 6.56
C VAL A 21 -0.67 -0.05 6.73
N LEU A 22 -0.58 0.81 5.70
CA LEU A 22 -1.23 2.12 5.67
C LEU A 22 -2.47 2.10 4.77
N ILE A 23 -3.57 2.65 5.27
CA ILE A 23 -4.89 2.67 4.61
C ILE A 23 -5.55 4.05 4.71
N SER A 24 -6.53 4.35 3.87
CA SER A 24 -7.39 5.55 4.01
C SER A 24 -8.88 5.24 4.14
N GLY A 25 -9.32 4.04 3.81
CA GLY A 25 -10.74 3.69 3.72
C GLY A 25 -11.10 2.34 4.34
N GLY A 26 -11.90 1.56 3.60
CA GLY A 26 -12.44 0.28 4.07
C GLY A 26 -11.42 -0.85 4.26
N GLY A 27 -10.18 -0.72 3.77
CA GLY A 27 -9.07 -1.64 4.07
C GLY A 27 -9.21 -3.05 3.48
N SER A 28 -9.83 -3.21 2.31
CA SER A 28 -9.98 -4.55 1.72
C SER A 28 -8.65 -5.21 1.35
N GLY A 29 -7.66 -4.43 0.91
CA GLY A 29 -6.29 -4.90 0.70
C GLY A 29 -5.60 -5.31 2.01
N LEU A 30 -5.79 -4.53 3.09
CA LEU A 30 -5.37 -4.94 4.42
C LEU A 30 -6.02 -6.26 4.84
N ALA A 31 -7.34 -6.39 4.66
CA ALA A 31 -8.04 -7.62 5.01
C ALA A 31 -7.47 -8.85 4.30
N SER A 32 -7.05 -8.72 3.03
CA SER A 32 -6.42 -9.82 2.29
C SER A 32 -5.04 -10.18 2.84
N ILE A 33 -4.23 -9.18 3.24
CA ILE A 33 -2.93 -9.41 3.88
C ILE A 33 -3.11 -10.16 5.21
N LEU A 34 -4.01 -9.68 6.07
CA LEU A 34 -4.28 -10.29 7.37
C LEU A 34 -4.86 -11.71 7.25
N ALA A 35 -5.77 -11.94 6.31
CA ALA A 35 -6.30 -13.26 6.04
C ALA A 35 -5.20 -14.22 5.60
N TYR A 36 -4.30 -13.79 4.71
CA TYR A 36 -3.17 -14.59 4.27
C TYR A 36 -2.19 -14.90 5.40
N GLU A 37 -1.91 -13.92 6.27
CA GLU A 37 -1.03 -14.06 7.42
C GLU A 37 -1.59 -15.04 8.46
N SER A 38 -2.92 -15.11 8.61
CA SER A 38 -3.59 -15.97 9.59
C SER A 38 -3.61 -17.47 9.23
N LEU A 39 -3.32 -17.83 7.98
CA LEU A 39 -3.40 -19.24 7.53
C LEU A 39 -2.28 -20.12 8.11
N GLU A 40 -1.08 -19.56 8.21
CA GLU A 40 0.13 -20.24 8.71
C GLU A 40 1.23 -19.23 9.03
N PRO A 41 2.27 -19.57 9.80
CA PRO A 41 3.39 -18.67 10.03
C PRO A 41 4.04 -18.21 8.73
N ARG A 42 4.26 -16.91 8.59
CA ARG A 42 4.84 -16.28 7.39
C ARG A 42 6.22 -15.69 7.68
N SER A 43 6.93 -15.33 6.62
CA SER A 43 8.19 -14.59 6.69
C SER A 43 7.98 -13.11 7.03
N PHE A 44 6.74 -12.64 7.13
CA PHE A 44 6.39 -11.29 7.57
C PHE A 44 5.29 -11.33 8.63
N HIS A 45 5.19 -10.26 9.42
CA HIS A 45 4.15 -10.06 10.42
C HIS A 45 3.69 -8.60 10.43
N THR A 46 2.38 -8.39 10.36
CA THR A 46 1.78 -7.05 10.46
C THR A 46 1.80 -6.60 11.92
N VAL A 47 2.68 -5.65 12.25
CA VAL A 47 2.85 -5.13 13.62
C VAL A 47 2.00 -3.89 13.89
N LEU A 48 1.59 -3.18 12.84
CA LEU A 48 0.87 -1.91 12.96
C LEU A 48 0.00 -1.67 11.73
N VAL A 49 -1.19 -1.12 11.96
CA VAL A 49 -2.03 -0.54 10.90
C VAL A 49 -2.23 0.94 11.18
N LEU A 50 -1.91 1.79 10.20
CA LEU A 50 -2.14 3.23 10.28
C LEU A 50 -3.19 3.66 9.27
N ALA A 51 -4.02 4.61 9.65
CA ALA A 51 -4.96 5.27 8.74
C ALA A 51 -4.81 6.79 8.84
N ASP A 52 -5.12 7.52 7.78
CA ASP A 52 -5.16 8.98 7.77
C ASP A 52 -6.46 9.56 8.34
N SER A 53 -7.28 8.73 8.98
CA SER A 53 -8.51 9.07 9.68
C SER A 53 -8.80 8.07 10.79
N ASP A 54 -9.29 8.56 11.94
CA ASP A 54 -9.79 7.73 13.03
C ASP A 54 -11.04 6.92 12.66
N GLU A 55 -11.77 7.40 11.63
CA GLU A 55 -13.02 6.81 11.13
C GLU A 55 -12.80 5.81 10.01
N ALA A 56 -11.56 5.52 9.61
CA ALA A 56 -11.27 4.57 8.55
C ALA A 56 -11.76 3.16 8.94
N GLY A 57 -12.75 2.64 8.19
CA GLY A 57 -13.36 1.33 8.48
C GLY A 57 -12.37 0.17 8.46
N GLY A 58 -11.27 0.31 7.75
CA GLY A 58 -10.21 -0.69 7.70
C GLY A 58 -9.49 -0.91 9.03
N LEU A 59 -9.52 0.04 9.98
CA LEU A 59 -8.97 -0.14 11.32
C LEU A 59 -9.66 -1.29 12.09
N ASP A 60 -10.92 -1.57 11.77
CA ASP A 60 -11.66 -2.68 12.37
C ASP A 60 -11.11 -4.06 11.97
N HIS A 61 -10.53 -4.19 10.78
CA HIS A 61 -9.86 -5.43 10.38
C HIS A 61 -8.65 -5.72 11.27
N ALA A 62 -7.85 -4.71 11.55
CA ALA A 62 -6.69 -4.83 12.45
C ALA A 62 -7.12 -5.15 13.89
N ARG A 63 -8.11 -4.45 14.43
CA ARG A 63 -8.66 -4.70 15.78
C ARG A 63 -9.15 -6.14 15.94
N LYS A 64 -9.88 -6.66 14.94
CA LYS A 64 -10.37 -8.05 14.94
C LYS A 64 -9.25 -9.07 14.86
N ALA A 65 -8.13 -8.71 14.24
CA ALA A 65 -6.94 -9.56 14.17
C ALA A 65 -6.01 -9.39 15.40
N GLY A 66 -6.35 -8.53 16.37
CA GLY A 66 -5.52 -8.26 17.54
C GLY A 66 -4.26 -7.45 17.25
N ILE A 67 -4.26 -6.70 16.14
CA ILE A 67 -3.14 -5.86 15.70
C ILE A 67 -3.40 -4.41 16.10
N ASP A 68 -2.38 -3.74 16.60
CA ASP A 68 -2.45 -2.32 16.94
C ASP A 68 -2.81 -1.48 15.72
N SER A 69 -3.80 -0.61 15.91
CA SER A 69 -4.33 0.21 14.83
C SER A 69 -4.57 1.65 15.29
N ILE A 70 -4.05 2.61 14.52
CA ILE A 70 -4.06 4.01 14.89
C ILE A 70 -4.55 4.85 13.71
N GLY A 71 -5.54 5.71 13.95
CA GLY A 71 -5.87 6.81 13.07
C GLY A 71 -4.95 7.99 13.34
N ILE A 72 -4.43 8.62 12.30
CA ILE A 72 -3.63 9.84 12.38
C ILE A 72 -4.24 10.88 11.44
N PRO A 73 -5.26 11.63 11.90
CA PRO A 73 -5.86 12.68 11.08
C PRO A 73 -4.84 13.78 10.74
N LEU A 74 -5.07 14.44 9.61
CA LEU A 74 -4.26 15.60 9.25
C LEU A 74 -4.31 16.68 10.34
N PRO A 75 -3.17 17.21 10.79
CA PRO A 75 -3.12 18.31 11.73
C PRO A 75 -3.87 19.54 11.19
N ARG A 76 -4.47 20.33 12.08
CA ARG A 76 -5.17 21.56 11.73
C ARG A 76 -4.16 22.71 11.49
N ILE A 77 -3.40 22.62 10.41
CA ILE A 77 -2.40 23.60 9.99
C ILE A 77 -2.86 24.19 8.66
N VAL A 78 -2.78 25.52 8.53
CA VAL A 78 -3.27 26.25 7.34
C VAL A 78 -2.34 26.02 6.15
N ASP A 79 -1.03 26.10 6.36
CA ASP A 79 -0.04 25.83 5.33
C ASP A 79 -0.03 24.32 4.98
N LYS A 80 -0.34 24.03 3.73
CA LYS A 80 -0.49 22.64 3.25
C LYS A 80 0.81 21.85 3.25
N LYS A 81 1.94 22.51 3.03
CA LYS A 81 3.25 21.86 3.07
C LYS A 81 3.63 21.50 4.51
N GLU A 82 3.47 22.44 5.42
CA GLU A 82 3.71 22.22 6.84
C GLU A 82 2.76 21.16 7.41
N GLN A 83 1.48 21.23 7.03
CA GLN A 83 0.47 20.22 7.42
C GLN A 83 0.92 18.80 7.03
N ARG A 84 1.39 18.62 5.78
CA ARG A 84 1.85 17.34 5.27
C ARG A 84 3.10 16.85 6.02
N LEU A 85 4.11 17.70 6.16
CA LEU A 85 5.33 17.36 6.89
C LEU A 85 5.02 16.94 8.32
N LYS A 86 4.17 17.70 9.02
CA LYS A 86 3.79 17.35 10.40
C LYS A 86 3.00 16.04 10.50
N HIS A 87 2.13 15.77 9.54
CA HIS A 87 1.43 14.49 9.48
C HIS A 87 2.40 13.32 9.24
N GLU A 88 3.35 13.48 8.31
CA GLU A 88 4.38 12.48 8.03
C GLU A 88 5.30 12.23 9.22
N ASP A 89 5.63 13.27 10.01
CA ASP A 89 6.39 13.12 11.25
C ASP A 89 5.64 12.24 12.25
N LEU A 90 4.32 12.45 12.42
CA LEU A 90 3.48 11.63 13.31
C LEU A 90 3.39 10.18 12.84
N VAL A 91 3.25 9.97 11.52
CA VAL A 91 3.27 8.63 10.92
C VAL A 91 4.63 7.97 11.17
N HIS A 92 5.73 8.67 10.90
CA HIS A 92 7.09 8.16 11.09
C HIS A 92 7.36 7.78 12.54
N GLU A 93 6.95 8.60 13.50
CA GLU A 93 7.10 8.33 14.93
C GLU A 93 6.44 7.00 15.34
N GLN A 94 5.23 6.72 14.81
CA GLN A 94 4.58 5.44 15.08
C GLN A 94 5.31 4.27 14.41
N LEU A 95 5.75 4.43 13.16
CA LEU A 95 6.51 3.39 12.45
C LEU A 95 7.79 3.00 13.21
N GLU A 96 8.53 3.98 13.73
CA GLU A 96 9.72 3.76 14.55
C GLU A 96 9.38 3.06 15.88
N LYS A 97 8.34 3.50 16.57
CA LYS A 97 7.88 2.91 17.84
C LYS A 97 7.57 1.42 17.70
N TYR A 98 7.03 0.99 16.59
CA TYR A 98 6.71 -0.41 16.30
C TYR A 98 7.85 -1.17 15.61
N ASN A 99 9.04 -0.54 15.49
CA ASN A 99 10.19 -1.12 14.78
C ASN A 99 9.83 -1.64 13.40
N THR A 100 9.06 -0.86 12.64
CA THR A 100 8.63 -1.21 11.28
C THR A 100 9.84 -1.33 10.35
N GLU A 101 9.89 -2.38 9.57
CA GLU A 101 10.96 -2.65 8.62
C GLU A 101 10.52 -2.42 7.17
N LEU A 102 9.22 -2.58 6.88
CA LEU A 102 8.61 -2.35 5.57
C LEU A 102 7.24 -1.70 5.73
N ILE A 103 6.91 -0.76 4.87
CA ILE A 103 5.61 -0.11 4.79
C ILE A 103 4.88 -0.62 3.55
N ALA A 104 3.66 -1.15 3.71
CA ALA A 104 2.78 -1.53 2.63
C ALA A 104 1.59 -0.57 2.54
N LEU A 105 1.46 0.14 1.41
CA LEU A 105 0.32 1.02 1.15
C LEU A 105 -0.82 0.19 0.55
N ALA A 106 -1.93 0.06 1.26
CA ALA A 106 -3.11 -0.69 0.83
C ALA A 106 -4.32 0.25 0.66
N GLY A 107 -4.26 1.08 -0.37
CA GLY A 107 -5.26 2.12 -0.61
C GLY A 107 -5.08 3.34 0.32
N TYR A 108 -3.85 3.74 0.57
CA TYR A 108 -3.51 4.98 1.26
C TYR A 108 -3.55 6.14 0.28
N MET A 109 -4.45 7.11 0.51
CA MET A 109 -4.78 8.17 -0.46
C MET A 109 -3.94 9.45 -0.30
N ARG A 110 -2.83 9.39 0.42
CA ARG A 110 -1.91 10.54 0.60
C ARG A 110 -0.65 10.34 -0.21
N ILE A 111 -0.21 11.42 -0.84
CA ILE A 111 1.10 11.49 -1.50
C ILE A 111 2.12 11.91 -0.46
N PHE A 112 3.15 11.12 -0.26
CA PHE A 112 4.26 11.44 0.63
C PHE A 112 5.17 12.51 0.05
N THR A 113 5.83 13.27 0.94
CA THR A 113 6.89 14.18 0.52
C THR A 113 8.16 13.42 0.13
N PRO A 114 9.04 14.01 -0.70
CA PRO A 114 10.33 13.41 -1.00
C PRO A 114 11.15 13.06 0.26
N VAL A 115 11.00 13.85 1.32
CA VAL A 115 11.70 13.61 2.61
C VAL A 115 11.24 12.29 3.25
N PHE A 116 9.95 12.00 3.25
CA PHE A 116 9.43 10.74 3.78
C PHE A 116 9.82 9.57 2.89
N VAL A 117 9.67 9.72 1.58
CA VAL A 117 10.04 8.69 0.60
C VAL A 117 11.52 8.32 0.72
N GLU A 118 12.40 9.32 0.86
CA GLU A 118 13.85 9.08 0.99
C GLU A 118 14.21 8.35 2.29
N LYS A 119 13.53 8.64 3.42
CA LYS A 119 13.70 7.90 4.68
C LYS A 119 13.36 6.41 4.55
N TRP A 120 12.36 6.10 3.72
CA TRP A 120 11.84 4.74 3.56
C TRP A 120 12.19 4.12 2.20
N LYS A 121 13.17 4.68 1.50
CA LYS A 121 13.60 4.24 0.17
C LYS A 121 14.02 2.76 0.15
N GLY A 122 13.34 1.97 -0.68
CA GLY A 122 13.49 0.52 -0.75
C GLY A 122 12.68 -0.25 0.31
N ARG A 123 11.95 0.45 1.20
CA ARG A 123 11.12 -0.13 2.26
C ARG A 123 9.71 0.45 2.29
N LEU A 124 9.27 1.07 1.22
CA LEU A 124 7.92 1.61 1.02
C LEU A 124 7.38 1.06 -0.29
N ILE A 125 6.30 0.28 -0.23
CA ILE A 125 5.69 -0.34 -1.39
C ILE A 125 4.23 0.05 -1.51
N ASN A 126 3.72 0.01 -2.73
CA ASN A 126 2.33 0.28 -3.04
C ASN A 126 1.77 -0.78 -3.98
N ILE A 127 0.45 -1.01 -3.92
CA ILE A 127 -0.28 -1.73 -4.95
C ILE A 127 -1.14 -0.74 -5.74
N HIS A 128 -0.96 -0.74 -7.06
CA HIS A 128 -1.64 0.16 -8.00
C HIS A 128 -2.55 -0.64 -8.94
N PRO A 129 -3.81 -0.20 -9.19
CA PRO A 129 -4.80 -0.97 -9.92
C PRO A 129 -4.68 -0.83 -11.45
N SER A 130 -3.47 -0.93 -11.99
CA SER A 130 -3.19 -1.05 -13.42
C SER A 130 -1.88 -1.81 -13.67
N LEU A 131 -1.63 -2.14 -14.91
CA LEU A 131 -0.33 -2.67 -15.37
C LEU A 131 0.62 -1.51 -15.68
N LEU A 132 1.32 -1.01 -14.66
CA LEU A 132 2.29 0.06 -14.84
C LEU A 132 3.35 -0.30 -15.89
N PRO A 133 3.83 0.67 -16.67
CA PRO A 133 3.64 2.12 -16.57
C PRO A 133 2.34 2.66 -17.18
N LYS A 134 1.39 1.82 -17.57
CA LYS A 134 0.09 2.29 -18.10
C LYS A 134 -0.84 2.74 -16.98
N TYR A 135 -1.57 3.82 -17.23
CA TYR A 135 -2.64 4.34 -16.37
C TYR A 135 -2.20 4.61 -14.92
N PRO A 136 -1.13 5.41 -14.68
CA PRO A 136 -0.75 5.83 -13.34
C PRO A 136 -1.78 6.78 -12.73
N GLY A 137 -1.76 6.96 -11.40
CA GLY A 137 -2.61 7.92 -10.69
C GLY A 137 -4.01 7.39 -10.37
N ALA A 138 -4.90 8.30 -9.96
CA ALA A 138 -6.14 7.98 -9.25
C ALA A 138 -7.26 7.36 -10.12
N HIS A 139 -7.13 7.32 -11.45
CA HIS A 139 -8.24 6.97 -12.35
C HIS A 139 -7.95 5.78 -13.28
N ALA A 140 -7.08 4.88 -12.86
CA ALA A 140 -6.57 3.78 -13.68
C ALA A 140 -7.65 2.97 -14.42
N HIS A 141 -8.73 2.58 -13.74
CA HIS A 141 -9.82 1.81 -14.38
C HIS A 141 -10.55 2.60 -15.45
N ARG A 142 -10.87 3.89 -15.15
CA ARG A 142 -11.51 4.78 -16.13
C ARG A 142 -10.65 4.96 -17.36
N ASP A 143 -9.37 5.19 -17.16
CA ASP A 143 -8.43 5.49 -18.22
C ASP A 143 -8.16 4.25 -19.08
N ALA A 144 -8.09 3.06 -18.46
CA ALA A 144 -7.99 1.79 -19.19
C ALA A 144 -9.23 1.51 -20.07
N LEU A 145 -10.45 1.75 -19.56
CA LEU A 145 -11.68 1.59 -20.34
C LEU A 145 -11.78 2.63 -21.46
N ALA A 146 -11.41 3.88 -21.19
CA ALA A 146 -11.43 4.94 -22.21
C ALA A 146 -10.42 4.71 -23.34
N ASP A 147 -9.28 4.07 -23.04
CA ASP A 147 -8.27 3.67 -24.03
C ASP A 147 -8.65 2.40 -24.82
N GLY A 148 -9.78 1.76 -24.49
CA GLY A 148 -10.19 0.51 -25.12
C GLY A 148 -9.26 -0.66 -24.82
N ALA A 149 -8.62 -0.66 -23.67
CA ALA A 149 -7.72 -1.74 -23.25
C ALA A 149 -8.45 -3.08 -23.23
N VAL A 150 -7.80 -4.13 -23.71
CA VAL A 150 -8.32 -5.51 -23.66
C VAL A 150 -7.77 -6.27 -22.45
N ILE A 151 -6.69 -5.76 -21.84
CA ILE A 151 -6.05 -6.29 -20.64
C ILE A 151 -5.78 -5.12 -19.69
N SER A 152 -6.07 -5.32 -18.41
CA SER A 152 -5.71 -4.46 -17.28
C SER A 152 -5.08 -5.33 -16.20
N GLY A 153 -4.98 -4.85 -14.95
CA GLY A 153 -4.42 -5.64 -13.87
C GLY A 153 -4.02 -4.79 -12.68
N CYS A 154 -3.10 -5.30 -11.92
CA CYS A 154 -2.50 -4.57 -10.80
C CYS A 154 -0.98 -4.72 -10.77
N THR A 155 -0.32 -3.78 -10.12
CA THR A 155 1.14 -3.72 -9.98
C THR A 155 1.52 -3.47 -8.52
N VAL A 156 2.38 -4.31 -7.97
CA VAL A 156 3.09 -4.01 -6.73
C VAL A 156 4.44 -3.40 -7.10
N HIS A 157 4.75 -2.24 -6.52
CA HIS A 157 5.96 -1.49 -6.85
C HIS A 157 6.51 -0.77 -5.62
N PHE A 158 7.80 -0.45 -5.63
CA PHE A 158 8.38 0.47 -4.67
C PHE A 158 7.88 1.89 -4.93
N VAL A 159 7.69 2.66 -3.87
CA VAL A 159 7.33 4.07 -3.98
C VAL A 159 8.61 4.89 -4.10
N ASP A 160 8.62 5.79 -5.08
CA ASP A 160 9.63 6.82 -5.30
C ASP A 160 9.01 8.23 -5.24
N GLU A 161 9.73 9.26 -5.62
CA GLU A 161 9.26 10.64 -5.60
C GLU A 161 8.22 10.95 -6.69
N GLY A 162 8.09 10.09 -7.69
CA GLY A 162 7.10 10.22 -8.76
C GLY A 162 5.75 9.63 -8.38
N VAL A 163 4.79 9.72 -9.31
CA VAL A 163 3.48 9.08 -9.15
C VAL A 163 3.51 7.75 -9.88
N ASP A 164 3.51 6.65 -9.11
CA ASP A 164 3.51 5.27 -9.61
C ASP A 164 4.66 4.95 -10.59
N THR A 165 5.83 5.59 -10.38
CA THR A 165 7.02 5.46 -11.26
C THR A 165 8.09 4.53 -10.69
N GLY A 166 7.94 4.08 -9.46
CA GLY A 166 8.93 3.27 -8.77
C GLY A 166 9.10 1.87 -9.38
N ARG A 167 10.21 1.22 -9.01
CA ARG A 167 10.57 -0.11 -9.53
C ARG A 167 9.47 -1.14 -9.25
N ILE A 168 9.04 -1.83 -10.29
CA ILE A 168 8.02 -2.89 -10.22
C ILE A 168 8.61 -4.12 -9.51
N ILE A 169 7.82 -4.68 -8.59
CA ILE A 169 8.08 -5.93 -7.88
C ILE A 169 7.36 -7.08 -8.59
N SER A 170 6.04 -6.96 -8.79
CA SER A 170 5.24 -7.95 -9.47
C SER A 170 3.97 -7.36 -10.07
N GLN A 171 3.38 -8.06 -11.04
CA GLN A 171 2.15 -7.66 -11.71
C GLN A 171 1.24 -8.87 -11.88
N SER A 172 -0.08 -8.61 -11.91
CA SER A 172 -1.10 -9.61 -12.27
C SER A 172 -2.05 -9.03 -13.28
N GLU A 173 -2.27 -9.77 -14.36
CA GLU A 173 -3.16 -9.38 -15.46
C GLU A 173 -4.60 -9.82 -15.22
N VAL A 174 -5.55 -9.01 -15.67
CA VAL A 174 -6.96 -9.36 -15.76
C VAL A 174 -7.52 -8.95 -17.12
N PRO A 175 -8.46 -9.72 -17.74
CA PRO A 175 -9.10 -9.31 -18.97
C PRO A 175 -10.03 -8.10 -18.71
N VAL A 176 -10.12 -7.21 -19.71
CA VAL A 176 -11.22 -6.23 -19.83
C VAL A 176 -12.25 -6.83 -20.74
N LEU A 177 -13.48 -7.02 -20.26
CA LEU A 177 -14.54 -7.68 -21.01
C LEU A 177 -15.39 -6.66 -21.78
N THR A 178 -15.93 -7.08 -22.90
CA THR A 178 -16.87 -6.25 -23.67
C THR A 178 -18.08 -5.89 -22.81
N GLY A 179 -18.35 -4.59 -22.66
CA GLY A 179 -19.45 -4.08 -21.87
C GLY A 179 -19.12 -3.82 -20.38
N ASP A 180 -17.86 -4.06 -19.97
CA ASP A 180 -17.44 -3.67 -18.60
C ASP A 180 -17.70 -2.18 -18.36
N ASN A 181 -18.27 -1.87 -17.20
CA ASN A 181 -18.23 -0.56 -16.59
C ASN A 181 -17.04 -0.45 -15.62
N ILE A 182 -16.82 0.74 -15.07
CA ILE A 182 -15.71 0.98 -14.12
C ILE A 182 -15.78 0.02 -12.92
N GLY A 183 -16.97 -0.22 -12.38
CA GLY A 183 -17.17 -1.11 -11.22
C GLY A 183 -16.86 -2.57 -11.52
N ASP A 184 -17.20 -3.05 -12.73
CA ASP A 184 -16.93 -4.43 -13.16
C ASP A 184 -15.42 -4.68 -13.25
N LEU A 185 -14.69 -3.78 -13.93
CA LEU A 185 -13.24 -3.85 -14.02
C LEU A 185 -12.57 -3.70 -12.65
N GLN A 186 -13.02 -2.74 -11.84
CA GLN A 186 -12.51 -2.52 -10.48
C GLN A 186 -12.64 -3.77 -9.60
N ASN A 187 -13.78 -4.44 -9.63
CA ASN A 187 -14.00 -5.66 -8.85
C ASN A 187 -13.07 -6.79 -9.29
N ARG A 188 -12.83 -6.93 -10.60
CA ARG A 188 -11.93 -7.94 -11.15
C ARG A 188 -10.47 -7.66 -10.82
N VAL A 189 -10.01 -6.42 -10.95
CA VAL A 189 -8.66 -6.00 -10.56
C VAL A 189 -8.46 -6.17 -9.06
N LYS A 190 -9.45 -5.79 -8.24
CA LYS A 190 -9.40 -5.94 -6.79
C LYS A 190 -9.22 -7.40 -6.35
N ALA A 191 -9.85 -8.35 -7.04
CA ALA A 191 -9.64 -9.77 -6.76
C ALA A 191 -8.18 -10.19 -7.05
N ALA A 192 -7.59 -9.66 -8.13
CA ALA A 192 -6.18 -9.89 -8.44
C ALA A 192 -5.23 -9.23 -7.42
N GLU A 193 -5.54 -8.01 -6.98
CA GLU A 193 -4.78 -7.31 -5.93
C GLU A 193 -4.75 -8.12 -4.62
N HIS A 194 -5.90 -8.65 -4.20
CA HIS A 194 -6.03 -9.45 -2.98
C HIS A 194 -5.22 -10.76 -3.02
N ALA A 195 -5.00 -11.32 -4.21
CA ALA A 195 -4.15 -12.49 -4.39
C ALA A 195 -2.66 -12.10 -4.47
N LEU A 196 -2.34 -11.03 -5.22
CA LEU A 196 -0.96 -10.66 -5.52
C LEU A 196 -0.23 -10.00 -4.34
N TYR A 197 -0.91 -9.11 -3.61
CA TYR A 197 -0.24 -8.27 -2.62
C TYR A 197 0.37 -9.06 -1.46
N PRO A 198 -0.37 -10.01 -0.81
CA PRO A 198 0.21 -10.83 0.24
C PRO A 198 1.40 -11.68 -0.25
N LEU A 199 1.32 -12.22 -1.48
CA LEU A 199 2.40 -13.01 -2.08
C LEU A 199 3.63 -12.18 -2.35
N SER A 200 3.46 -10.91 -2.77
CA SER A 200 4.57 -10.00 -3.02
C SER A 200 5.38 -9.68 -1.75
N LEU A 201 4.74 -9.71 -0.57
CA LEU A 201 5.41 -9.47 0.71
C LEU A 201 6.37 -10.58 1.14
N ILE A 202 6.27 -11.78 0.55
CA ILE A 202 7.17 -12.91 0.83
C ILE A 202 8.49 -12.77 0.07
N HIS A 203 8.48 -12.03 -1.04
CA HIS A 203 9.58 -11.98 -2.01
C HIS A 203 10.38 -10.65 -1.96
N ILE A 204 10.18 -9.85 -0.92
CA ILE A 204 10.87 -8.57 -0.72
C ILE A 204 12.10 -8.70 0.16
#